data_a18669bbcf7db5f924680fb9da01055d
#
_entry.id   a18669bbcf7db5f924680fb9da01055d
#
_cell.length_a   1.000
_cell.length_b   1.000
_cell.length_c   1.000
_cell.angle_alpha   90.00
_cell.angle_beta   90.00
_cell.angle_gamma   90.00
#
_symmetry.space_group_name_H-M   'P 1'
#
loop_
_entity.id
_entity.type
_entity.pdbx_description
1 polymer ?
#
loop_
_entity_poly.entity_id
_entity_poly.type
_entity_poly.pdbx_seq_one_letter_code
_entity_poly.pdbx_strand_id
1 'polypeptide(L)'
;VQTLKRRLNTKWNYNLDPNNILHFDIQRTEELINGFDDSKFGKSEGLDKIVGDKSVDLIVGGPPCQAYSMAGRVRDENGMQDDYRNFLFESYVKMVSHFQPEAFVFENVEGILSAKPGGISIVKRVRKAFEEIGYEITENLKENALFDTSYYNVPQKRKRVIIFGVQKSKNSTKQVRRFYSLMKEKASKEPLNSKVAFENLPKIYPSKLN
;
A
#
# COMPACT_ATOMS: atom_id res chain seq x y z
N VAL A 1 8.28 -13.00 -2.91
CA VAL A 1 7.70 -13.65 -4.11
C VAL A 1 7.36 -15.12 -3.83
N GLN A 2 8.30 -15.97 -3.40
CA GLN A 2 8.04 -17.40 -3.15
C GLN A 2 6.93 -17.66 -2.13
N THR A 3 6.89 -16.93 -1.01
CA THR A 3 5.83 -17.04 0.00
C THR A 3 4.45 -16.68 -0.56
N LEU A 4 4.37 -15.64 -1.41
CA LEU A 4 3.14 -15.25 -2.07
C LEU A 4 2.66 -16.34 -3.03
N LYS A 5 3.55 -16.82 -3.92
CA LYS A 5 3.24 -17.93 -4.84
C LYS A 5 2.70 -19.16 -4.11
N ARG A 6 3.39 -19.57 -3.02
CA ARG A 6 2.94 -20.70 -2.20
C ARG A 6 1.56 -20.46 -1.59
N ARG A 7 1.31 -19.28 -1.01
CA ARG A 7 0.00 -18.97 -0.40
C ARG A 7 -1.13 -18.94 -1.40
N LEU A 8 -0.91 -18.32 -2.55
CA LEU A 8 -1.91 -18.27 -3.62
C LEU A 8 -2.29 -19.68 -4.06
N ASN A 9 -1.32 -20.55 -4.32
CA ASN A 9 -1.56 -21.91 -4.79
C ASN A 9 -2.11 -22.83 -3.70
N THR A 10 -1.51 -22.85 -2.48
CA THR A 10 -1.83 -23.89 -1.48
C THR A 10 -2.95 -23.49 -0.52
N LYS A 11 -3.10 -22.19 -0.20
CA LYS A 11 -4.10 -21.72 0.77
C LYS A 11 -5.38 -21.26 0.10
N TRP A 12 -5.27 -20.60 -1.05
CA TRP A 12 -6.42 -20.01 -1.74
C TRP A 12 -6.80 -20.71 -3.02
N ASN A 13 -6.08 -21.77 -3.38
CA ASN A 13 -6.32 -22.59 -4.59
C ASN A 13 -6.42 -21.74 -5.87
N TYR A 14 -5.64 -20.66 -5.90
CA TYR A 14 -5.53 -19.79 -7.06
C TYR A 14 -4.49 -20.39 -8.01
N ASN A 15 -4.95 -20.88 -9.16
CA ASN A 15 -4.07 -21.36 -10.23
C ASN A 15 -3.54 -20.15 -11.02
N LEU A 16 -2.63 -19.40 -10.40
CA LEU A 16 -2.01 -18.24 -11.05
C LEU A 16 -0.94 -18.69 -12.02
N ASP A 17 -0.96 -18.10 -13.21
CA ASP A 17 0.19 -18.15 -14.10
C ASP A 17 1.42 -17.56 -13.35
N PRO A 18 2.52 -18.30 -13.22
CA PRO A 18 3.75 -17.81 -12.59
C PRO A 18 4.25 -16.48 -13.18
N ASN A 19 3.95 -16.21 -14.45
CA ASN A 19 4.31 -14.99 -15.15
C ASN A 19 3.52 -13.76 -14.67
N ASN A 20 2.41 -13.95 -13.96
CA ASN A 20 1.63 -12.86 -13.37
C ASN A 20 2.19 -12.38 -12.02
N ILE A 21 3.30 -12.95 -11.54
CA ILE A 21 3.97 -12.52 -10.30
C ILE A 21 5.39 -12.09 -10.63
N LEU A 22 5.57 -10.81 -10.85
CA LEU A 22 6.86 -10.24 -11.18
C LEU A 22 7.62 -9.87 -9.89
N HIS A 23 8.92 -10.19 -9.87
CA HIS A 23 9.88 -9.70 -8.87
C HIS A 23 10.76 -8.68 -9.56
N PHE A 24 10.48 -7.40 -9.34
CA PHE A 24 11.20 -6.31 -10.03
C PHE A 24 11.23 -5.05 -9.17
N ASP A 25 12.10 -4.10 -9.53
CA ASP A 25 12.18 -2.80 -8.87
C ASP A 25 11.13 -1.84 -9.47
N ILE A 26 10.16 -1.41 -8.66
CA ILE A 26 9.08 -0.52 -9.09
C ILE A 26 9.60 0.85 -9.56
N GLN A 27 10.80 1.28 -9.17
CA GLN A 27 11.39 2.52 -9.64
C GLN A 27 11.72 2.48 -11.14
N ARG A 28 11.99 1.30 -11.66
CA ARG A 28 12.17 1.04 -13.09
C ARG A 28 10.80 0.83 -13.76
N THR A 29 9.89 1.78 -13.54
CA THR A 29 8.46 1.67 -13.91
C THR A 29 8.28 1.40 -15.40
N GLU A 30 9.03 2.08 -16.26
CA GLU A 30 8.94 1.92 -17.72
C GLU A 30 9.30 0.50 -18.17
N GLU A 31 10.37 -0.06 -17.59
CA GLU A 31 10.76 -1.44 -17.88
C GLU A 31 9.76 -2.45 -17.32
N LEU A 32 9.19 -2.18 -16.14
CA LEU A 32 8.15 -3.03 -15.57
C LEU A 32 6.89 -3.05 -16.44
N ILE A 33 6.55 -1.93 -17.06
CA ILE A 33 5.40 -1.78 -17.96
C ILE A 33 5.68 -2.46 -19.32
N ASN A 34 6.80 -2.10 -19.95
CA ASN A 34 7.08 -2.46 -21.36
C ASN A 34 7.80 -3.81 -21.50
N GLY A 35 8.37 -4.34 -20.42
CA GLY A 35 9.17 -5.56 -20.40
C GLY A 35 10.64 -5.32 -20.06
N PHE A 36 11.28 -6.37 -19.55
CA PHE A 36 12.68 -6.34 -19.15
C PHE A 36 13.38 -7.67 -19.41
N ASP A 37 14.70 -7.60 -19.58
CA ASP A 37 15.62 -8.73 -19.58
C ASP A 37 16.79 -8.35 -18.66
N ASP A 38 16.80 -8.88 -17.44
CA ASP A 38 17.66 -8.45 -16.36
C ASP A 38 18.32 -9.63 -15.67
N SER A 39 19.63 -9.55 -15.46
CA SER A 39 20.44 -10.64 -14.87
C SER A 39 20.01 -11.01 -13.44
N LYS A 40 19.45 -10.08 -12.67
CA LYS A 40 19.00 -10.27 -11.29
C LYS A 40 17.54 -10.66 -11.19
N PHE A 41 16.70 -10.09 -12.04
CA PHE A 41 15.24 -10.19 -11.97
C PHE A 41 14.64 -11.16 -13.01
N GLY A 42 15.45 -11.61 -13.96
CA GLY A 42 15.00 -12.47 -15.05
C GLY A 42 14.37 -11.68 -16.19
N LYS A 43 13.45 -12.32 -16.90
CA LYS A 43 12.81 -11.76 -18.09
C LYS A 43 11.31 -11.69 -17.94
N SER A 44 10.72 -10.59 -18.44
CA SER A 44 9.26 -10.42 -18.56
C SER A 44 8.92 -9.65 -19.82
N GLU A 45 7.79 -9.96 -20.43
CA GLU A 45 7.23 -9.18 -21.54
C GLU A 45 6.59 -7.86 -21.07
N GLY A 46 6.55 -7.60 -19.75
CA GLY A 46 5.99 -6.40 -19.14
C GLY A 46 4.51 -6.50 -18.80
N LEU A 47 4.08 -5.53 -17.97
CA LEU A 47 2.70 -5.50 -17.48
C LEU A 47 1.70 -5.21 -18.59
N ASP A 48 2.04 -4.39 -19.58
CA ASP A 48 1.16 -4.13 -20.73
C ASP A 48 0.80 -5.41 -21.47
N LYS A 49 1.80 -6.28 -21.69
CA LYS A 49 1.56 -7.54 -22.35
C LYS A 49 0.74 -8.51 -21.48
N ILE A 50 0.98 -8.51 -20.17
CA ILE A 50 0.25 -9.36 -19.20
C ILE A 50 -1.21 -8.93 -19.09
N VAL A 51 -1.48 -7.62 -19.04
CA VAL A 51 -2.83 -7.04 -18.99
C VAL A 51 -3.52 -7.19 -20.34
N GLY A 52 -2.80 -6.96 -21.44
CA GLY A 52 -3.34 -6.99 -22.81
C GLY A 52 -4.44 -5.94 -22.99
N ASP A 53 -5.49 -6.29 -23.72
CA ASP A 53 -6.61 -5.40 -24.03
C ASP A 53 -7.64 -5.27 -22.87
N LYS A 54 -7.33 -5.81 -21.69
CA LYS A 54 -8.25 -5.76 -20.54
C LYS A 54 -8.12 -4.42 -19.81
N SER A 55 -9.25 -3.89 -19.35
CA SER A 55 -9.26 -2.79 -18.39
C SER A 55 -8.75 -3.25 -17.03
N VAL A 56 -8.11 -2.34 -16.30
CA VAL A 56 -7.71 -2.56 -14.92
C VAL A 56 -8.75 -1.89 -14.01
N ASP A 57 -9.47 -2.69 -13.23
CA ASP A 57 -10.52 -2.17 -12.34
C ASP A 57 -9.91 -1.52 -11.08
N LEU A 58 -8.87 -2.14 -10.50
CA LEU A 58 -8.30 -1.74 -9.23
C LEU A 58 -6.78 -1.95 -9.19
N ILE A 59 -6.06 -0.91 -8.73
CA ILE A 59 -4.65 -1.03 -8.34
C ILE A 59 -4.54 -0.91 -6.82
N VAL A 60 -3.91 -1.89 -6.17
CA VAL A 60 -3.64 -1.88 -4.73
C VAL A 60 -2.14 -1.90 -4.50
N GLY A 61 -1.62 -1.00 -3.67
CA GLY A 61 -0.20 -0.97 -3.36
C GLY A 61 0.14 -0.30 -2.04
N GLY A 62 1.24 -0.76 -1.43
CA GLY A 62 1.82 -0.18 -0.23
C GLY A 62 3.31 0.10 -0.47
N PRO A 63 3.68 1.13 -1.25
CA PRO A 63 5.09 1.43 -1.48
C PRO A 63 5.79 1.75 -0.16
N PRO A 64 7.01 1.23 0.06
CA PRO A 64 7.74 1.43 1.31
C PRO A 64 7.90 2.91 1.65
N CYS A 65 7.58 3.24 2.89
CA CYS A 65 7.65 4.60 3.42
C CYS A 65 8.60 4.68 4.62
N GLN A 66 9.77 4.07 4.49
CA GLN A 66 10.75 4.04 5.58
C GLN A 66 11.23 5.44 5.96
N ALA A 67 11.33 6.36 4.99
CA ALA A 67 11.68 7.74 5.21
C ALA A 67 10.67 8.50 6.10
N TYR A 68 9.40 8.09 6.14
CA TYR A 68 8.35 8.76 6.91
C TYR A 68 8.00 8.04 8.22
N SER A 69 8.59 6.86 8.48
CA SER A 69 8.41 6.16 9.75
C SER A 69 9.21 6.86 10.86
N MET A 70 8.75 6.75 12.12
CA MET A 70 9.49 7.30 13.26
C MET A 70 10.92 6.74 13.36
N ALA A 71 11.09 5.43 13.06
CA ALA A 71 12.41 4.79 13.05
C ALA A 71 13.33 5.28 11.92
N GLY A 72 12.77 5.67 10.77
CA GLY A 72 13.51 6.26 9.66
C GLY A 72 13.99 7.68 9.96
N ARG A 73 13.16 8.48 10.63
CA ARG A 73 13.49 9.89 11.00
C ARG A 73 14.65 9.99 12.00
N VAL A 74 14.80 9.03 12.90
CA VAL A 74 15.87 9.01 13.91
C VAL A 74 17.24 8.68 13.31
N ARG A 75 17.27 8.03 12.14
CA ARG A 75 18.52 7.56 11.50
C ARG A 75 19.03 8.47 10.38
N ASP A 76 18.31 9.54 10.08
CA ASP A 76 18.62 10.40 8.93
C ASP A 76 19.16 11.76 9.39
N GLU A 77 20.48 11.93 9.27
CA GLU A 77 21.20 13.15 9.63
C GLU A 77 20.94 14.33 8.67
N ASN A 78 20.43 14.05 7.44
CA ASN A 78 20.25 15.07 6.38
C ASN A 78 18.77 15.49 6.17
N GLY A 79 17.87 15.21 7.12
CA GLY A 79 16.48 15.67 7.04
C GLY A 79 15.67 15.08 5.88
N MET A 80 16.03 13.91 5.39
CA MET A 80 15.31 13.12 4.39
C MET A 80 15.24 13.73 2.97
N GLN A 81 16.06 14.74 2.66
CA GLN A 81 15.98 15.43 1.35
C GLN A 81 16.41 14.53 0.19
N ASP A 82 17.41 13.66 0.39
CA ASP A 82 18.02 12.83 -0.65
C ASP A 82 17.64 11.34 -0.57
N ASP A 83 16.69 10.97 0.31
CA ASP A 83 16.27 9.58 0.42
C ASP A 83 15.40 9.18 -0.78
N TYR A 84 15.95 8.32 -1.67
CA TYR A 84 15.26 7.79 -2.86
C TYR A 84 13.88 7.18 -2.54
N ARG A 85 13.67 6.72 -1.31
CA ARG A 85 12.40 6.15 -0.84
C ARG A 85 11.27 7.19 -0.74
N ASN A 86 11.61 8.49 -0.77
CA ASN A 86 10.62 9.56 -0.84
C ASN A 86 9.87 9.57 -2.18
N PHE A 87 10.47 8.97 -3.21
CA PHE A 87 9.94 8.97 -4.57
C PHE A 87 9.19 7.67 -4.92
N LEU A 88 9.14 6.67 -4.03
CA LEU A 88 8.44 5.41 -4.33
C LEU A 88 6.93 5.58 -4.50
N PHE A 89 6.31 6.60 -3.91
CA PHE A 89 4.92 6.91 -4.19
C PHE A 89 4.71 7.40 -5.63
N GLU A 90 5.71 8.09 -6.21
CA GLU A 90 5.66 8.57 -7.59
C GLU A 90 5.63 7.40 -8.59
N SER A 91 6.38 6.32 -8.32
CA SER A 91 6.30 5.09 -9.10
C SER A 91 4.91 4.47 -9.05
N TYR A 92 4.27 4.49 -7.87
CA TYR A 92 2.89 4.04 -7.73
C TYR A 92 1.92 4.94 -8.52
N VAL A 93 2.09 6.26 -8.45
CA VAL A 93 1.28 7.23 -9.24
C VAL A 93 1.46 7.00 -10.73
N LYS A 94 2.70 6.73 -11.21
CA LYS A 94 2.96 6.38 -12.62
C LYS A 94 2.20 5.13 -13.05
N MET A 95 2.17 4.08 -12.22
CA MET A 95 1.39 2.87 -12.50
C MET A 95 -0.12 3.17 -12.62
N VAL A 96 -0.67 3.96 -11.68
CA VAL A 96 -2.09 4.38 -11.73
C VAL A 96 -2.36 5.25 -12.94
N SER A 97 -1.45 6.17 -13.28
CA SER A 97 -1.56 7.02 -14.46
C SER A 97 -1.52 6.24 -15.77
N HIS A 98 -0.70 5.19 -15.84
CA HIS A 98 -0.55 4.38 -17.05
C HIS A 98 -1.78 3.48 -17.29
N PHE A 99 -2.17 2.71 -16.27
CA PHE A 99 -3.25 1.73 -16.40
C PHE A 99 -4.65 2.32 -16.22
N GLN A 100 -4.78 3.54 -15.73
CA GLN A 100 -6.04 4.26 -15.54
C GLN A 100 -7.15 3.38 -14.91
N PRO A 101 -6.92 2.73 -13.74
CA PRO A 101 -7.92 1.89 -13.10
C PRO A 101 -9.15 2.70 -12.69
N GLU A 102 -10.33 2.05 -12.57
CA GLU A 102 -11.52 2.72 -12.02
C GLU A 102 -11.30 3.24 -10.60
N ALA A 103 -10.51 2.48 -9.80
CA ALA A 103 -10.15 2.86 -8.44
C ALA A 103 -8.72 2.42 -8.07
N PHE A 104 -8.19 3.03 -7.01
CA PHE A 104 -6.94 2.56 -6.40
C PHE A 104 -7.01 2.56 -4.88
N VAL A 105 -6.17 1.73 -4.25
CA VAL A 105 -5.91 1.72 -2.82
C VAL A 105 -4.41 1.85 -2.58
N PHE A 106 -4.02 2.92 -1.89
CA PHE A 106 -2.64 3.20 -1.51
C PHE A 106 -2.49 3.09 0.01
N GLU A 107 -1.71 2.11 0.48
CA GLU A 107 -1.45 1.89 1.92
C GLU A 107 -0.14 2.53 2.33
N ASN A 108 -0.14 3.12 3.54
CA ASN A 108 1.10 3.65 4.11
C ASN A 108 1.05 3.72 5.65
N VAL A 109 2.18 4.09 6.26
CA VAL A 109 2.31 4.29 7.72
C VAL A 109 1.67 5.62 8.17
N GLU A 110 1.22 5.71 9.44
CA GLU A 110 0.67 6.93 10.04
C GLU A 110 1.60 8.14 9.86
N GLY A 111 2.92 7.92 9.87
CA GLY A 111 3.93 8.97 9.72
C GLY A 111 3.82 9.82 8.46
N ILE A 112 3.21 9.30 7.38
CA ILE A 112 3.00 10.06 6.14
C ILE A 112 2.14 11.31 6.37
N LEU A 113 1.22 11.29 7.33
CA LEU A 113 0.29 12.39 7.62
C LEU A 113 0.99 13.62 8.20
N SER A 114 2.17 13.46 8.81
CA SER A 114 2.92 14.54 9.43
C SER A 114 4.27 14.83 8.76
N ALA A 115 4.66 14.01 7.77
CA ALA A 115 5.95 14.15 7.11
C ALA A 115 6.01 15.39 6.21
N LYS A 116 7.13 16.14 6.32
CA LYS A 116 7.38 17.36 5.54
C LYS A 116 8.84 17.40 5.06
N PRO A 117 9.29 16.48 4.21
CA PRO A 117 10.64 16.52 3.66
C PRO A 117 10.81 17.80 2.84
N GLY A 118 11.92 18.52 3.10
CA GLY A 118 12.15 19.85 2.50
C GLY A 118 11.08 20.89 2.83
N GLY A 119 10.38 20.75 4.00
CA GLY A 119 9.35 21.68 4.46
C GLY A 119 7.97 21.50 3.80
N ILE A 120 7.84 20.64 2.77
CA ILE A 120 6.60 20.45 2.02
C ILE A 120 5.86 19.22 2.54
N SER A 121 4.57 19.37 2.87
CA SER A 121 3.71 18.26 3.32
C SER A 121 3.58 17.16 2.25
N ILE A 122 3.93 15.93 2.63
CA ILE A 122 3.72 14.76 1.77
C ILE A 122 2.25 14.55 1.44
N VAL A 123 1.35 14.78 2.38
CA VAL A 123 -0.11 14.70 2.13
C VAL A 123 -0.52 15.62 0.97
N LYS A 124 0.02 16.84 0.93
CA LYS A 124 -0.25 17.79 -0.17
C LYS A 124 0.31 17.28 -1.50
N ARG A 125 1.54 16.73 -1.49
CA ARG A 125 2.16 16.16 -2.71
C ARG A 125 1.37 14.96 -3.24
N VAL A 126 1.00 14.02 -2.36
CA VAL A 126 0.22 12.83 -2.72
C VAL A 126 -1.14 13.24 -3.30
N ARG A 127 -1.85 14.15 -2.63
CA ARG A 127 -3.12 14.67 -3.14
C ARG A 127 -2.95 15.26 -4.54
N LYS A 128 -2.04 16.22 -4.68
CA LYS A 128 -1.80 16.90 -5.96
C LYS A 128 -1.48 15.90 -7.08
N ALA A 129 -0.60 14.91 -6.81
CA ALA A 129 -0.22 13.91 -7.78
C ALA A 129 -1.41 13.08 -8.29
N PHE A 130 -2.32 12.65 -7.40
CA PHE A 130 -3.52 11.91 -7.81
C PHE A 130 -4.55 12.80 -8.49
N GLU A 131 -4.71 14.05 -8.05
CA GLU A 131 -5.60 15.03 -8.68
C GLU A 131 -5.16 15.35 -10.13
N GLU A 132 -3.86 15.48 -10.36
CA GLU A 132 -3.27 15.77 -11.68
C GLU A 132 -3.49 14.63 -12.67
N ILE A 133 -3.51 13.38 -12.23
CA ILE A 133 -3.80 12.21 -13.08
C ILE A 133 -5.29 11.86 -13.15
N GLY A 134 -6.17 12.74 -12.64
CA GLY A 134 -7.62 12.65 -12.81
C GLY A 134 -8.35 11.84 -11.75
N TYR A 135 -7.80 11.69 -10.55
CA TYR A 135 -8.46 10.95 -9.45
C TYR A 135 -8.96 11.86 -8.33
N GLU A 136 -10.06 11.44 -7.73
CA GLU A 136 -10.65 12.02 -6.51
C GLU A 136 -10.22 11.17 -5.30
N ILE A 137 -9.72 11.83 -4.27
CA ILE A 137 -9.45 11.23 -2.94
C ILE A 137 -10.11 12.06 -1.84
N THR A 138 -10.18 11.52 -0.61
CA THR A 138 -10.76 12.28 0.50
C THR A 138 -9.93 13.53 0.84
N GLU A 139 -10.62 14.62 1.17
CA GLU A 139 -9.96 15.88 1.57
C GLU A 139 -9.20 15.74 2.90
N ASN A 140 -9.78 15.09 3.89
CA ASN A 140 -9.19 14.92 5.20
C ASN A 140 -8.66 13.51 5.41
N LEU A 141 -7.40 13.27 4.97
CA LEU A 141 -6.74 11.97 5.12
C LEU A 141 -6.55 11.57 6.59
N LYS A 142 -6.31 12.54 7.49
CA LYS A 142 -6.10 12.22 8.90
C LYS A 142 -7.38 11.70 9.57
N GLU A 143 -8.51 12.26 9.22
CA GLU A 143 -9.80 11.90 9.80
C GLU A 143 -10.41 10.65 9.16
N ASN A 144 -10.29 10.54 7.82
CA ASN A 144 -10.99 9.50 7.07
C ASN A 144 -10.14 8.29 6.78
N ALA A 145 -8.84 8.46 6.51
CA ALA A 145 -7.98 7.41 5.96
C ALA A 145 -7.08 6.72 7.00
N LEU A 146 -7.06 7.15 8.27
CA LEU A 146 -6.27 6.54 9.32
C LEU A 146 -7.05 5.44 10.03
N PHE A 147 -6.58 4.20 9.97
CA PHE A 147 -7.20 3.01 10.56
C PHE A 147 -6.25 2.33 11.54
N ASP A 148 -6.79 1.85 12.65
CA ASP A 148 -6.10 0.94 13.57
C ASP A 148 -6.62 -0.47 13.36
N THR A 149 -5.73 -1.38 12.95
CA THR A 149 -6.09 -2.75 12.57
C THR A 149 -6.74 -3.55 13.71
N SER A 150 -6.51 -3.16 14.98
CA SER A 150 -7.11 -3.81 16.13
C SER A 150 -8.64 -3.74 16.17
N TYR A 151 -9.23 -2.73 15.52
CA TYR A 151 -10.69 -2.62 15.34
C TYR A 151 -11.23 -3.43 14.17
N TYR A 152 -10.36 -4.10 13.40
CA TYR A 152 -10.72 -4.88 12.19
C TYR A 152 -10.36 -6.37 12.35
N ASN A 153 -10.59 -6.94 13.52
CA ASN A 153 -10.33 -8.34 13.86
C ASN A 153 -8.85 -8.78 13.72
N VAL A 154 -7.91 -7.84 13.81
CA VAL A 154 -6.48 -8.13 13.84
C VAL A 154 -5.97 -7.90 15.27
N PRO A 155 -5.45 -8.91 15.97
CA PRO A 155 -5.01 -8.79 17.37
C PRO A 155 -3.65 -8.07 17.48
N GLN A 156 -3.54 -6.94 16.82
CA GLN A 156 -2.35 -6.09 16.78
C GLN A 156 -2.75 -4.62 16.65
N LYS A 157 -2.29 -3.80 17.57
CA LYS A 157 -2.42 -2.35 17.47
C LYS A 157 -1.44 -1.84 16.39
N ARG A 158 -1.97 -1.57 15.19
CA ARG A 158 -1.18 -1.12 14.03
C ARG A 158 -1.96 -0.09 13.23
N LYS A 159 -1.52 1.15 13.27
CA LYS A 159 -2.16 2.22 12.51
C LYS A 159 -1.62 2.28 11.08
N ARG A 160 -2.54 2.43 10.13
CA ARG A 160 -2.24 2.55 8.70
C ARG A 160 -3.12 3.60 8.06
N VAL A 161 -2.52 4.32 7.13
CA VAL A 161 -3.25 5.23 6.24
C VAL A 161 -3.63 4.45 5.00
N ILE A 162 -4.94 4.40 4.71
CA ILE A 162 -5.50 3.75 3.52
C ILE A 162 -6.13 4.85 2.66
N ILE A 163 -5.45 5.25 1.61
CA ILE A 163 -5.95 6.23 0.66
C ILE A 163 -6.69 5.47 -0.44
N PHE A 164 -7.98 5.73 -0.54
CA PHE A 164 -8.84 5.25 -1.61
C PHE A 164 -9.10 6.38 -2.59
N GLY A 165 -8.89 6.12 -3.87
CA GLY A 165 -9.18 7.07 -4.94
C GLY A 165 -9.97 6.42 -6.06
N VAL A 166 -10.79 7.22 -6.73
CA VAL A 166 -11.57 6.83 -7.90
C VAL A 166 -11.38 7.85 -9.02
N GLN A 167 -11.55 7.45 -10.26
CA GLN A 167 -11.53 8.38 -11.40
C GLN A 167 -12.55 9.50 -11.18
N LYS A 168 -12.17 10.74 -11.51
CA LYS A 168 -13.05 11.90 -11.37
C LYS A 168 -14.29 11.78 -12.25
N SER A 169 -15.43 11.91 -11.62
CA SER A 169 -16.76 11.90 -12.25
C SER A 169 -17.74 12.73 -11.40
N LYS A 170 -18.97 12.88 -11.88
CA LYS A 170 -20.04 13.54 -11.09
C LYS A 170 -20.31 12.85 -9.74
N ASN A 171 -19.94 11.58 -9.60
CA ASN A 171 -20.23 10.78 -8.40
C ASN A 171 -18.97 10.44 -7.57
N SER A 172 -17.77 10.83 -8.00
CA SER A 172 -16.50 10.42 -7.37
C SER A 172 -16.44 10.79 -5.88
N THR A 173 -16.80 12.01 -5.50
CA THR A 173 -16.85 12.42 -4.08
C THR A 173 -17.79 11.54 -3.25
N LYS A 174 -18.96 11.17 -3.80
CA LYS A 174 -19.90 10.27 -3.11
C LYS A 174 -19.33 8.86 -2.96
N GLN A 175 -18.65 8.34 -3.98
CA GLN A 175 -18.00 7.02 -3.95
C GLN A 175 -16.89 6.97 -2.90
N VAL A 176 -16.02 7.99 -2.87
CA VAL A 176 -14.94 8.10 -1.86
C VAL A 176 -15.52 8.16 -0.44
N ARG A 177 -16.53 9.00 -0.21
CA ARG A 177 -17.22 9.08 1.11
C ARG A 177 -17.85 7.75 1.49
N ARG A 178 -18.51 7.05 0.55
CA ARG A 178 -19.14 5.75 0.78
C ARG A 178 -18.13 4.69 1.19
N PHE A 179 -16.96 4.65 0.55
CA PHE A 179 -15.87 3.74 0.94
C PHE A 179 -15.50 3.93 2.41
N TYR A 180 -15.20 5.15 2.84
CA TYR A 180 -14.79 5.41 4.23
C TYR A 180 -15.92 5.18 5.24
N SER A 181 -17.17 5.46 4.88
CA SER A 181 -18.34 5.13 5.70
C SER A 181 -18.42 3.62 5.93
N LEU A 182 -18.34 2.82 4.87
CA LEU A 182 -18.35 1.36 4.95
C LEU A 182 -17.20 0.82 5.79
N MET A 183 -16.00 1.38 5.65
CA MET A 183 -14.86 1.01 6.49
C MET A 183 -15.14 1.28 7.96
N LYS A 184 -15.70 2.44 8.32
CA LYS A 184 -16.07 2.79 9.71
C LYS A 184 -17.18 1.87 10.25
N GLU A 185 -18.17 1.53 9.44
CA GLU A 185 -19.25 0.59 9.81
C GLU A 185 -18.74 -0.83 10.12
N LYS A 186 -17.65 -1.25 9.47
CA LYS A 186 -17.02 -2.57 9.69
C LYS A 186 -16.10 -2.63 10.90
N ALA A 187 -15.76 -1.48 11.50
CA ALA A 187 -14.94 -1.45 12.69
C ALA A 187 -15.71 -2.04 13.90
N SER A 188 -15.05 -2.85 14.69
CA SER A 188 -15.58 -3.34 15.98
C SER A 188 -15.66 -2.19 16.98
N LYS A 189 -16.57 -2.29 17.97
CA LYS A 189 -16.69 -1.30 19.05
C LYS A 189 -15.45 -1.27 19.95
N GLU A 190 -14.85 -2.45 20.16
CA GLU A 190 -13.68 -2.64 21.01
C GLU A 190 -12.50 -3.19 20.20
N PRO A 191 -11.27 -2.76 20.51
CA PRO A 191 -10.09 -3.27 19.82
C PRO A 191 -9.78 -4.70 20.24
N LEU A 192 -9.44 -5.55 19.28
CA LEU A 192 -8.94 -6.89 19.56
C LEU A 192 -7.49 -6.82 20.05
N ASN A 193 -7.18 -7.43 21.19
CA ASN A 193 -5.83 -7.44 21.73
C ASN A 193 -5.10 -8.78 21.46
N SER A 194 -3.78 -8.78 21.60
CA SER A 194 -2.94 -9.95 21.36
C SER A 194 -3.21 -11.13 22.32
N LYS A 195 -3.79 -10.88 23.50
CA LYS A 195 -4.15 -11.94 24.45
C LYS A 195 -5.08 -12.96 23.81
N VAL A 196 -6.05 -12.51 23.03
CA VAL A 196 -6.98 -13.38 22.30
C VAL A 196 -6.27 -14.29 21.30
N ALA A 197 -5.24 -13.77 20.62
CA ALA A 197 -4.44 -14.55 19.67
C ALA A 197 -3.62 -15.66 20.34
N PHE A 198 -3.25 -15.49 21.60
CA PHE A 198 -2.42 -16.42 22.38
C PHE A 198 -3.22 -17.30 23.34
N GLU A 199 -4.53 -17.12 23.46
CA GLU A 199 -5.36 -17.78 24.45
C GLU A 199 -5.28 -19.31 24.39
N ASN A 200 -5.19 -19.86 23.18
CA ASN A 200 -5.13 -21.31 22.94
C ASN A 200 -3.71 -21.84 22.75
N LEU A 201 -2.68 -21.03 22.97
CA LEU A 201 -1.29 -21.49 22.87
C LEU A 201 -0.84 -22.09 24.21
N PRO A 202 -0.04 -23.17 24.19
CA PRO A 202 0.53 -23.75 25.41
C PRO A 202 1.45 -22.71 26.07
N LYS A 203 1.35 -22.60 27.41
CA LYS A 203 2.24 -21.75 28.19
C LYS A 203 3.66 -22.34 28.14
N ILE A 204 4.56 -21.68 27.50
CA ILE A 204 5.99 -22.06 27.47
C ILE A 204 6.70 -21.19 28.51
N TYR A 205 7.26 -21.85 29.50
CA TYR A 205 8.13 -21.23 30.51
C TYR A 205 9.59 -21.34 30.01
N PRO A 206 10.43 -20.30 30.20
CA PRO A 206 11.87 -20.44 29.95
C PRO A 206 12.39 -21.61 30.77
N SER A 207 13.02 -22.57 30.13
CA SER A 207 13.76 -23.61 30.87
C SER A 207 14.80 -22.86 31.72
N LYS A 208 14.84 -23.15 33.03
CA LYS A 208 15.96 -22.72 33.86
C LYS A 208 17.20 -23.34 33.21
N LEU A 209 18.05 -22.50 32.63
CA LEU A 209 19.40 -22.88 32.22
C LEU A 209 20.13 -23.23 33.52
N ASN A 210 20.31 -24.54 33.74
CA ASN A 210 21.25 -25.04 34.78
C ASN A 210 22.66 -24.78 34.31
#